data_52330f35dced0d1f20066276c61e79a5
#
_entry.id   52330f35dced0d1f20066276c61e79a5
#
_cell.length_a   1.000
_cell.length_b   1.000
_cell.length_c   1.000
_cell.angle_alpha   90.00
_cell.angle_beta   90.00
_cell.angle_gamma   90.00
#
_symmetry.space_group_name_H-M   'P 1'
#
loop_
_entity.id
_entity.type
_entity.pdbx_description
1 polymer ?
#
loop_
_entity_poly.entity_id
_entity_poly.type
_entity_poly.pdbx_seq_one_letter_code
_entity_poly.pdbx_strand_id
1 'polypeptide(L)'
;DIALPPINTSPKPMTMAEKIIARNLVGQAVGQCVKPHDPVIAQVQSGYSHEFTTAQVHTFLAEEYGADYQLPNPSKFAVFEDHLLYAHHNPKFVPFMDKVQTLRDLQNVFQQHTLVRDYSAVDGVSPGICHQVAREEFIEVGDFVQATDSHTCMGGASNALTWGVGATEYSNLISSGFTFVKVPESIRFELVGELNHGCTAKDVIL
;
A
#
# COMPACT_ATOMS: atom_id res chain seq x y z
N ASP A 1 -23.83 11.47 -9.55
CA ASP A 1 -23.43 12.02 -8.22
C ASP A 1 -23.76 10.96 -7.16
N ILE A 2 -22.74 10.36 -6.58
CA ILE A 2 -22.93 9.46 -5.44
C ILE A 2 -23.06 10.34 -4.20
N ALA A 3 -24.28 10.42 -3.66
CA ALA A 3 -24.51 11.10 -2.38
C ALA A 3 -23.92 10.22 -1.27
N LEU A 4 -22.79 10.65 -0.70
CA LEU A 4 -22.24 9.99 0.48
C LEU A 4 -23.12 10.29 1.70
N PRO A 5 -23.32 9.31 2.60
CA PRO A 5 -24.07 9.54 3.82
C PRO A 5 -23.38 10.60 4.68
N PRO A 6 -24.11 11.44 5.40
CA PRO A 6 -23.51 12.46 6.25
C PRO A 6 -22.64 11.82 7.34
N ILE A 7 -21.39 12.28 7.44
CA ILE A 7 -20.49 11.84 8.51
C ILE A 7 -20.87 12.55 9.81
N ASN A 8 -20.82 11.81 10.91
CA ASN A 8 -21.10 12.36 12.23
C ASN A 8 -20.07 13.43 12.60
N THR A 9 -20.48 14.68 12.63
CA THR A 9 -19.64 15.85 12.93
C THR A 9 -19.47 16.12 14.43
N SER A 10 -20.13 15.35 15.30
CA SER A 10 -19.97 15.53 16.75
C SER A 10 -18.56 15.14 17.19
N PRO A 11 -17.85 15.97 18.00
CA PRO A 11 -16.55 15.63 18.54
C PRO A 11 -16.69 14.45 19.50
N LYS A 12 -16.37 13.25 19.02
CA LYS A 12 -16.35 12.01 19.80
C LYS A 12 -14.91 11.53 19.92
N PRO A 13 -14.59 10.80 20.99
CA PRO A 13 -13.35 10.07 21.05
C PRO A 13 -13.23 9.13 19.84
N MET A 14 -12.07 9.15 19.18
CA MET A 14 -11.75 8.33 18.03
C MET A 14 -10.50 7.49 18.31
N THR A 15 -10.46 6.28 17.80
CA THR A 15 -9.26 5.45 17.74
C THR A 15 -8.21 6.08 16.82
N MET A 16 -6.98 5.58 16.84
CA MET A 16 -5.92 6.07 15.95
C MET A 16 -6.31 5.89 14.47
N ALA A 17 -6.84 4.72 14.11
CA ALA A 17 -7.32 4.44 12.75
C ALA A 17 -8.41 5.42 12.29
N GLU A 18 -9.41 5.67 13.13
CA GLU A 18 -10.47 6.65 12.85
C GLU A 18 -9.91 8.06 12.69
N LYS A 19 -8.93 8.48 13.51
CA LYS A 19 -8.28 9.79 13.40
C LYS A 19 -7.51 9.94 12.08
N ILE A 20 -6.78 8.90 11.67
CA ILE A 20 -6.02 8.91 10.42
C ILE A 20 -6.98 9.01 9.23
N ILE A 21 -8.05 8.21 9.21
CA ILE A 21 -9.06 8.29 8.15
C ILE A 21 -9.75 9.66 8.14
N ALA A 22 -10.19 10.15 9.30
CA ALA A 22 -10.86 11.44 9.42
C ALA A 22 -10.00 12.61 8.90
N ARG A 23 -8.68 12.56 9.12
CA ARG A 23 -7.72 13.55 8.60
C ARG A 23 -7.64 13.55 7.08
N ASN A 24 -7.91 12.41 6.45
CA ASN A 24 -7.70 12.18 5.03
C ASN A 24 -8.99 12.16 4.21
N LEU A 25 -10.12 12.56 4.77
CA LEU A 25 -11.41 12.59 4.07
C LEU A 25 -11.37 13.54 2.87
N VAL A 26 -11.86 13.05 1.73
CA VAL A 26 -11.99 13.84 0.51
C VAL A 26 -13.29 14.64 0.54
N GLY A 27 -13.21 15.94 0.23
CA GLY A 27 -14.38 16.81 0.07
C GLY A 27 -15.10 17.17 1.37
N GLN A 28 -14.49 16.91 2.53
CA GLN A 28 -15.09 17.15 3.83
C GLN A 28 -14.24 18.13 4.66
N ALA A 29 -14.87 18.76 5.67
CA ALA A 29 -14.15 19.68 6.54
C ALA A 29 -13.10 18.92 7.38
N VAL A 30 -11.91 19.50 7.48
CA VAL A 30 -10.84 18.97 8.33
C VAL A 30 -11.34 18.83 9.76
N GLY A 31 -11.13 17.66 10.38
CA GLY A 31 -11.52 17.41 11.76
C GLY A 31 -12.90 16.78 11.96
N GLN A 32 -13.55 16.33 10.90
CA GLN A 32 -14.79 15.55 11.04
C GLN A 32 -14.52 14.20 11.72
N CYS A 33 -15.44 13.76 12.58
CA CYS A 33 -15.38 12.47 13.21
C CYS A 33 -15.93 11.39 12.27
N VAL A 34 -15.29 10.25 12.27
CA VAL A 34 -15.78 9.01 11.66
C VAL A 34 -16.01 7.95 12.74
N LYS A 35 -16.75 6.93 12.44
CA LYS A 35 -16.99 5.77 13.31
C LYS A 35 -16.87 4.48 12.51
N PRO A 36 -16.66 3.34 13.14
CA PRO A 36 -16.64 2.05 12.47
C PRO A 36 -17.83 1.87 11.54
N HIS A 37 -17.56 1.31 10.38
CA HIS A 37 -18.51 1.03 9.29
C HIS A 37 -18.98 2.23 8.45
N ASP A 38 -18.59 3.45 8.75
CA ASP A 38 -18.88 4.57 7.87
C ASP A 38 -18.20 4.36 6.51
N PRO A 39 -18.95 4.44 5.39
CA PRO A 39 -18.37 4.44 4.06
C PRO A 39 -17.81 5.85 3.76
N VAL A 40 -16.54 5.93 3.42
CA VAL A 40 -15.87 7.21 3.19
C VAL A 40 -14.97 7.16 1.96
N ILE A 41 -14.67 8.33 1.40
CA ILE A 41 -13.61 8.51 0.43
C ILE A 41 -12.44 9.17 1.16
N ALA A 42 -11.27 8.53 1.10
CA ALA A 42 -10.08 9.01 1.77
C ALA A 42 -8.90 9.12 0.79
N GLN A 43 -8.10 10.17 0.93
CA GLN A 43 -6.86 10.35 0.22
C GLN A 43 -5.75 9.54 0.89
N VAL A 44 -4.90 8.89 0.12
CA VAL A 44 -3.69 8.25 0.64
C VAL A 44 -2.48 9.17 0.55
N GLN A 45 -1.55 9.01 1.49
CA GLN A 45 -0.27 9.74 1.46
C GLN A 45 0.71 9.10 0.50
N SER A 46 0.74 7.77 0.47
CA SER A 46 1.61 7.02 -0.41
C SER A 46 1.05 5.63 -0.71
N GLY A 47 1.64 4.95 -1.68
CA GLY A 47 1.34 3.57 -2.01
C GLY A 47 2.49 2.94 -2.79
N TYR A 48 2.49 1.62 -2.87
CA TYR A 48 3.51 0.90 -3.63
C TYR A 48 2.99 -0.43 -4.19
N SER A 49 3.65 -0.87 -5.24
CA SER A 49 3.44 -2.18 -5.87
C SER A 49 4.78 -2.89 -6.06
N HIS A 50 4.74 -4.15 -6.40
CA HIS A 50 5.92 -4.97 -6.65
C HIS A 50 5.79 -5.72 -7.97
N GLU A 51 6.84 -6.39 -8.41
CA GLU A 51 6.95 -6.97 -9.74
C GLU A 51 5.83 -7.92 -10.13
N PHE A 52 5.19 -8.62 -9.17
CA PHE A 52 4.04 -9.47 -9.49
C PHE A 52 2.78 -8.71 -9.86
N THR A 53 2.57 -7.55 -9.27
CA THR A 53 1.30 -6.81 -9.36
C THR A 53 1.40 -5.58 -10.24
N THR A 54 2.59 -4.98 -10.37
CA THR A 54 2.80 -3.77 -11.18
C THR A 54 2.41 -3.98 -12.65
N ALA A 55 2.71 -5.16 -13.21
CA ALA A 55 2.30 -5.50 -14.58
C ALA A 55 0.78 -5.48 -14.77
N GLN A 56 0.02 -5.97 -13.78
CA GLN A 56 -1.45 -5.93 -13.80
C GLN A 56 -1.97 -4.50 -13.67
N VAL A 57 -1.39 -3.71 -12.77
CA VAL A 57 -1.73 -2.29 -12.58
C VAL A 57 -1.51 -1.53 -13.89
N HIS A 58 -0.36 -1.72 -14.54
CA HIS A 58 -0.07 -1.10 -15.83
C HIS A 58 -1.11 -1.47 -16.90
N THR A 59 -1.45 -2.76 -17.00
CA THR A 59 -2.44 -3.24 -17.96
C THR A 59 -3.81 -2.58 -17.72
N PHE A 60 -4.30 -2.57 -16.48
CA PHE A 60 -5.60 -1.97 -16.14
C PHE A 60 -5.64 -0.48 -16.43
N LEU A 61 -4.56 0.25 -16.14
CA LEU A 61 -4.49 1.69 -16.44
C LEU A 61 -4.47 1.95 -17.96
N ALA A 62 -3.73 1.16 -18.72
CA ALA A 62 -3.66 1.29 -20.17
C ALA A 62 -4.99 0.92 -20.85
N GLU A 63 -5.71 -0.07 -20.35
CA GLU A 63 -7.04 -0.46 -20.86
C GLU A 63 -8.09 0.60 -20.55
N GLU A 64 -8.08 1.19 -19.38
CA GLU A 64 -9.10 2.16 -18.94
C GLU A 64 -8.84 3.57 -19.47
N TYR A 65 -7.57 4.03 -19.47
CA TYR A 65 -7.22 5.42 -19.79
C TYR A 65 -6.44 5.59 -21.10
N GLY A 66 -6.10 4.48 -21.77
CA GLY A 66 -5.28 4.47 -22.99
C GLY A 66 -3.78 4.35 -22.68
N ALA A 67 -3.00 4.04 -23.72
CA ALA A 67 -1.57 3.77 -23.58
C ALA A 67 -0.75 4.97 -23.03
N ASP A 68 -1.22 6.19 -23.24
CA ASP A 68 -0.55 7.43 -22.84
C ASP A 68 -1.07 7.99 -21.49
N TYR A 69 -1.68 7.14 -20.66
CA TYR A 69 -2.21 7.57 -19.36
C TYR A 69 -1.14 8.27 -18.51
N GLN A 70 -1.59 9.20 -17.68
CA GLN A 70 -0.73 9.95 -16.76
C GLN A 70 -1.21 9.80 -15.33
N LEU A 71 -0.28 9.72 -14.38
CA LEU A 71 -0.60 9.72 -12.97
C LEU A 71 -0.59 11.15 -12.41
N PRO A 72 -1.59 11.55 -11.63
CA PRO A 72 -1.66 12.93 -11.10
C PRO A 72 -0.56 13.23 -10.07
N ASN A 73 -0.09 12.23 -9.32
CA ASN A 73 0.89 12.40 -8.25
C ASN A 73 1.88 11.23 -8.18
N PRO A 74 2.73 11.02 -9.21
CA PRO A 74 3.60 9.85 -9.26
C PRO A 74 4.60 9.78 -8.09
N SER A 75 5.06 10.91 -7.56
CA SER A 75 5.99 10.96 -6.44
C SER A 75 5.46 10.37 -5.12
N LYS A 76 4.15 10.16 -5.01
CA LYS A 76 3.53 9.49 -3.87
C LYS A 76 3.63 7.96 -3.94
N PHE A 77 3.94 7.42 -5.11
CA PHE A 77 3.89 5.99 -5.36
C PHE A 77 5.27 5.42 -5.66
N ALA A 78 5.43 4.12 -5.45
CA ALA A 78 6.69 3.42 -5.66
C ALA A 78 6.47 2.04 -6.29
N VAL A 79 7.50 1.55 -6.96
CA VAL A 79 7.62 0.15 -7.39
C VAL A 79 8.80 -0.51 -6.71
N PHE A 80 8.64 -1.79 -6.37
CA PHE A 80 9.67 -2.58 -5.72
C PHE A 80 9.95 -3.86 -6.48
N GLU A 81 11.17 -4.35 -6.38
CA GLU A 81 11.54 -5.67 -6.85
C GLU A 81 12.17 -6.45 -5.70
N ASP A 82 11.36 -7.27 -5.04
CA ASP A 82 11.77 -8.03 -3.85
C ASP A 82 11.16 -9.44 -3.75
N HIS A 83 10.16 -9.76 -4.57
CA HIS A 83 9.44 -11.04 -4.50
C HIS A 83 10.06 -12.14 -5.36
N LEU A 84 10.69 -11.82 -6.49
CA LEU A 84 11.20 -12.80 -7.46
C LEU A 84 12.73 -12.87 -7.54
N LEU A 85 13.46 -12.13 -6.73
CA LEU A 85 14.93 -12.11 -6.77
C LEU A 85 15.57 -13.49 -6.56
N TYR A 86 15.01 -14.29 -5.67
CA TYR A 86 15.51 -15.64 -5.41
C TYR A 86 15.37 -16.58 -6.61
N ALA A 87 14.51 -16.25 -7.58
CA ALA A 87 14.31 -17.04 -8.78
C ALA A 87 15.61 -17.18 -9.60
N HIS A 88 16.45 -16.14 -9.63
CA HIS A 88 17.73 -16.14 -10.32
C HIS A 88 18.75 -17.14 -9.74
N HIS A 89 18.61 -17.49 -8.48
CA HIS A 89 19.53 -18.37 -7.75
C HIS A 89 18.95 -19.76 -7.48
N ASN A 90 17.73 -20.03 -7.92
CA ASN A 90 17.06 -21.29 -7.65
C ASN A 90 16.85 -22.10 -8.95
N PRO A 91 17.52 -23.25 -9.14
CA PRO A 91 17.40 -24.06 -10.35
C PRO A 91 15.95 -24.47 -10.70
N LYS A 92 15.06 -24.56 -9.71
CA LYS A 92 13.64 -24.89 -9.94
C LYS A 92 12.89 -23.82 -10.74
N PHE A 93 13.39 -22.59 -10.76
CA PHE A 93 12.78 -21.48 -11.49
C PHE A 93 13.32 -21.30 -12.92
N VAL A 94 14.40 -22.01 -13.29
CA VAL A 94 14.97 -21.93 -14.66
C VAL A 94 13.89 -22.05 -15.75
N PRO A 95 12.90 -22.96 -15.68
CA PRO A 95 11.85 -23.06 -16.69
C PRO A 95 10.89 -21.85 -16.75
N PHE A 96 10.92 -20.97 -15.75
CA PHE A 96 10.02 -19.83 -15.61
C PHE A 96 10.73 -18.49 -15.75
N MET A 97 12.05 -18.48 -16.00
CA MET A 97 12.84 -17.24 -16.04
C MET A 97 12.35 -16.25 -17.09
N ASP A 98 11.87 -16.72 -18.23
CA ASP A 98 11.30 -15.83 -19.26
C ASP A 98 10.08 -15.08 -18.74
N LYS A 99 9.23 -15.74 -17.93
CA LYS A 99 8.06 -15.13 -17.31
C LYS A 99 8.46 -14.12 -16.23
N VAL A 100 9.46 -14.46 -15.42
CA VAL A 100 10.02 -13.57 -14.40
C VAL A 100 10.57 -12.33 -15.08
N GLN A 101 11.33 -12.48 -16.15
CA GLN A 101 11.88 -11.35 -16.90
C GLN A 101 10.78 -10.49 -17.51
N THR A 102 9.74 -11.11 -18.08
CA THR A 102 8.57 -10.36 -18.61
C THR A 102 7.93 -9.48 -17.55
N LEU A 103 7.74 -9.96 -16.32
CA LEU A 103 7.17 -9.17 -15.23
C LEU A 103 8.07 -7.97 -14.85
N ARG A 104 9.38 -8.19 -14.80
CA ARG A 104 10.36 -7.13 -14.53
C ARG A 104 10.37 -6.08 -15.65
N ASP A 105 10.34 -6.51 -16.90
CA ASP A 105 10.32 -5.61 -18.05
C ASP A 105 9.05 -4.74 -18.05
N LEU A 106 7.88 -5.33 -17.74
CA LEU A 106 6.63 -4.59 -17.60
C LEU A 106 6.64 -3.61 -16.43
N GLN A 107 7.25 -3.97 -15.29
CA GLN A 107 7.46 -3.03 -14.20
C GLN A 107 8.35 -1.86 -14.61
N ASN A 108 9.46 -2.13 -15.32
CA ASN A 108 10.34 -1.09 -15.81
C ASN A 108 9.62 -0.16 -16.81
N VAL A 109 8.81 -0.72 -17.71
CA VAL A 109 7.98 0.08 -18.62
C VAL A 109 7.01 0.96 -17.83
N PHE A 110 6.32 0.42 -16.85
CA PHE A 110 5.43 1.18 -15.98
C PHE A 110 6.17 2.30 -15.26
N GLN A 111 7.32 2.01 -14.65
CA GLN A 111 8.10 3.00 -13.90
C GLN A 111 8.60 4.13 -14.80
N GLN A 112 9.15 3.80 -15.97
CA GLN A 112 9.62 4.79 -16.94
C GLN A 112 8.49 5.66 -17.50
N HIS A 113 7.31 5.05 -17.70
CA HIS A 113 6.13 5.75 -18.18
C HIS A 113 5.54 6.70 -17.14
N THR A 114 5.48 6.27 -15.89
CA THR A 114 4.78 6.99 -14.81
C THR A 114 5.68 7.84 -13.94
N LEU A 115 6.99 7.57 -13.91
CA LEU A 115 7.99 8.24 -13.08
C LEU A 115 7.71 8.12 -11.56
N VAL A 116 7.07 7.03 -11.14
CA VAL A 116 6.98 6.69 -9.72
C VAL A 116 8.37 6.39 -9.14
N ARG A 117 8.50 6.41 -7.81
CA ARG A 117 9.77 6.06 -7.16
C ARG A 117 10.20 4.65 -7.55
N ASP A 118 11.48 4.48 -7.86
CA ASP A 118 12.04 3.23 -8.33
C ASP A 118 12.90 2.57 -7.24
N TYR A 119 12.44 1.42 -6.78
CA TYR A 119 13.15 0.52 -5.88
C TYR A 119 13.35 -0.86 -6.55
N SER A 120 13.51 -0.86 -7.87
CA SER A 120 13.86 -2.07 -8.62
C SER A 120 15.25 -2.55 -8.25
N ALA A 121 15.50 -3.84 -8.47
CA ALA A 121 16.81 -4.43 -8.23
C ALA A 121 17.84 -3.94 -9.28
N VAL A 122 19.02 -3.60 -8.82
CA VAL A 122 20.17 -3.25 -9.66
C VAL A 122 21.20 -4.39 -9.58
N ASP A 123 21.57 -4.96 -10.70
CA ASP A 123 22.50 -6.09 -10.79
C ASP A 123 22.07 -7.29 -9.91
N GLY A 124 20.76 -7.53 -9.80
CA GLY A 124 20.19 -8.60 -9.00
C GLY A 124 20.18 -8.35 -7.49
N VAL A 125 20.51 -7.12 -7.07
CA VAL A 125 20.48 -6.70 -5.67
C VAL A 125 19.29 -5.77 -5.45
N SER A 126 18.35 -6.18 -4.59
CA SER A 126 17.21 -5.36 -4.17
C SER A 126 17.64 -4.40 -3.06
N PRO A 127 17.01 -3.22 -2.96
CA PRO A 127 17.13 -2.33 -1.79
C PRO A 127 16.70 -3.00 -0.48
N GLY A 128 15.82 -4.00 -0.56
CA GLY A 128 15.28 -4.74 0.59
C GLY A 128 13.82 -5.13 0.39
N ILE A 129 13.23 -5.70 1.42
CA ILE A 129 11.80 -6.05 1.45
C ILE A 129 10.97 -4.75 1.34
N CYS A 130 10.03 -4.72 0.39
CA CYS A 130 9.24 -3.51 0.07
C CYS A 130 8.62 -2.84 1.31
N HIS A 131 8.06 -3.61 2.22
CA HIS A 131 7.43 -3.08 3.44
C HIS A 131 8.43 -2.43 4.39
N GLN A 132 9.63 -3.01 4.52
CA GLN A 132 10.68 -2.47 5.38
C GLN A 132 11.25 -1.18 4.78
N VAL A 133 11.58 -1.20 3.49
CA VAL A 133 12.13 -0.02 2.79
C VAL A 133 11.09 1.10 2.75
N ALA A 134 9.84 0.81 2.41
CA ALA A 134 8.77 1.81 2.41
C ALA A 134 8.62 2.50 3.78
N ARG A 135 8.68 1.72 4.87
CA ARG A 135 8.59 2.22 6.24
C ARG A 135 9.80 3.09 6.63
N GLU A 136 10.97 2.80 6.11
CA GLU A 136 12.21 3.55 6.40
C GLU A 136 12.35 4.80 5.54
N GLU A 137 11.82 4.79 4.31
CA GLU A 137 12.08 5.83 3.32
C GLU A 137 10.97 6.88 3.20
N PHE A 138 9.69 6.46 3.34
CA PHE A 138 8.60 7.39 3.01
C PHE A 138 7.29 7.22 3.79
N ILE A 139 7.14 6.21 4.64
CA ILE A 139 5.94 6.09 5.48
C ILE A 139 6.18 6.80 6.80
N GLU A 140 5.35 7.81 7.07
CA GLU A 140 5.44 8.62 8.28
C GLU A 140 4.33 8.27 9.30
N VAL A 141 4.53 8.73 10.54
CA VAL A 141 3.54 8.58 11.61
C VAL A 141 2.22 9.26 11.23
N GLY A 142 1.13 8.51 11.28
CA GLY A 142 -0.20 9.04 10.96
C GLY A 142 -0.54 9.03 9.47
N ASP A 143 0.30 8.45 8.62
CA ASP A 143 -0.03 8.26 7.22
C ASP A 143 -1.11 7.21 7.01
N PHE A 144 -1.84 7.37 5.92
CA PHE A 144 -2.72 6.38 5.34
C PHE A 144 -2.09 5.86 4.05
N VAL A 145 -1.75 4.56 4.01
CA VAL A 145 -0.99 3.96 2.91
C VAL A 145 -1.67 2.67 2.44
N GLN A 146 -1.72 2.48 1.14
CA GLN A 146 -2.18 1.23 0.54
C GLN A 146 -1.17 0.72 -0.48
N ALA A 147 -0.97 -0.59 -0.50
CA ALA A 147 -0.07 -1.26 -1.44
C ALA A 147 -0.66 -2.58 -1.93
N THR A 148 -0.05 -3.18 -2.93
CA THR A 148 -0.58 -4.39 -3.58
C THR A 148 -0.15 -5.69 -2.91
N ASP A 149 0.25 -5.66 -1.65
CA ASP A 149 0.69 -6.84 -0.90
C ASP A 149 -0.04 -6.98 0.45
N SER A 150 -0.28 -8.22 0.86
CA SER A 150 -1.01 -8.55 2.09
C SER A 150 -0.26 -8.20 3.38
N HIS A 151 1.07 -8.05 3.34
CA HIS A 151 1.89 -7.68 4.49
C HIS A 151 2.10 -6.15 4.62
N THR A 152 1.41 -5.36 3.83
CA THR A 152 1.44 -3.88 3.90
C THR A 152 1.13 -3.36 5.30
N CYS A 153 0.34 -4.09 6.09
CA CYS A 153 0.04 -3.75 7.48
C CYS A 153 1.29 -3.60 8.37
N MET A 154 2.47 -4.04 7.93
CA MET A 154 3.75 -3.79 8.60
C MET A 154 4.03 -2.30 8.85
N GLY A 155 3.50 -1.40 8.00
CA GLY A 155 3.60 0.05 8.22
C GLY A 155 2.98 0.53 9.54
N GLY A 156 2.09 -0.27 10.15
CA GLY A 156 1.56 -0.03 11.49
C GLY A 156 2.64 0.02 12.58
N ALA A 157 3.79 -0.62 12.38
CA ALA A 157 4.94 -0.52 13.28
C ALA A 157 5.52 0.91 13.37
N SER A 158 5.24 1.76 12.38
CA SER A 158 5.57 3.19 12.38
C SER A 158 4.37 4.09 12.75
N ASN A 159 3.33 3.52 13.35
CA ASN A 159 2.08 4.23 13.68
C ASN A 159 1.37 4.85 12.45
N ALA A 160 1.51 4.24 11.29
CA ALA A 160 0.73 4.53 10.10
C ALA A 160 -0.47 3.58 10.00
N LEU A 161 -1.51 3.97 9.29
CA LEU A 161 -2.63 3.11 8.95
C LEU A 161 -2.37 2.53 7.56
N THR A 162 -2.09 1.23 7.51
CA THR A 162 -1.64 0.60 6.27
C THR A 162 -2.29 -0.77 6.07
N TRP A 163 -2.69 -1.08 4.84
CA TRP A 163 -3.16 -2.42 4.45
C TRP A 163 -3.02 -2.68 2.96
N GLY A 164 -3.07 -3.97 2.60
CA GLY A 164 -3.00 -4.42 1.22
C GLY A 164 -4.32 -4.31 0.48
N VAL A 165 -4.24 -3.99 -0.81
CA VAL A 165 -5.37 -3.93 -1.74
C VAL A 165 -5.05 -4.72 -3.00
N GLY A 166 -6.06 -5.12 -3.76
CA GLY A 166 -5.87 -5.77 -5.05
C GLY A 166 -5.37 -4.82 -6.14
N ALA A 167 -4.80 -5.37 -7.22
CA ALA A 167 -4.26 -4.58 -8.32
C ALA A 167 -5.30 -3.64 -8.95
N THR A 168 -6.56 -4.08 -9.08
CA THR A 168 -7.66 -3.26 -9.61
C THR A 168 -7.95 -2.05 -8.72
N GLU A 169 -8.03 -2.28 -7.40
CA GLU A 169 -8.27 -1.23 -6.43
C GLU A 169 -7.10 -0.25 -6.38
N TYR A 170 -5.88 -0.78 -6.43
CA TYR A 170 -4.67 0.04 -6.49
C TYR A 170 -4.58 0.86 -7.78
N SER A 171 -5.03 0.34 -8.93
CA SER A 171 -5.08 1.09 -10.19
C SER A 171 -6.01 2.30 -10.08
N ASN A 172 -7.17 2.14 -9.45
CA ASN A 172 -8.08 3.26 -9.17
C ASN A 172 -7.46 4.27 -8.21
N LEU A 173 -6.78 3.79 -7.18
CA LEU A 173 -6.09 4.62 -6.21
C LEU A 173 -5.00 5.48 -6.85
N ILE A 174 -4.11 4.88 -7.63
CA ILE A 174 -2.96 5.59 -8.21
C ILE A 174 -3.38 6.59 -9.28
N SER A 175 -4.49 6.33 -9.99
CA SER A 175 -5.05 7.23 -11.01
C SER A 175 -5.85 8.39 -10.42
N SER A 176 -6.51 8.19 -9.28
CA SER A 176 -7.38 9.20 -8.66
C SER A 176 -6.74 9.91 -7.47
N GLY A 177 -5.80 9.27 -6.78
CA GLY A 177 -5.20 9.74 -5.52
C GLY A 177 -6.05 9.48 -4.28
N PHE A 178 -7.19 8.79 -4.42
CA PHE A 178 -8.08 8.46 -3.30
C PHE A 178 -8.66 7.05 -3.43
N THR A 179 -9.19 6.56 -2.32
CA THR A 179 -9.79 5.23 -2.22
C THR A 179 -11.12 5.27 -1.47
N PHE A 180 -11.98 4.30 -1.77
CA PHE A 180 -13.23 4.08 -1.04
C PHE A 180 -12.96 3.11 0.09
N VAL A 181 -13.21 3.52 1.32
CA VAL A 181 -13.00 2.66 2.48
C VAL A 181 -14.22 2.64 3.38
N LYS A 182 -14.44 1.50 3.99
CA LYS A 182 -15.32 1.35 5.14
C LYS A 182 -14.44 1.45 6.38
N VAL A 183 -14.71 2.41 7.25
CA VAL A 183 -13.91 2.63 8.47
C VAL A 183 -13.84 1.33 9.28
N PRO A 184 -12.64 0.80 9.58
CA PRO A 184 -12.51 -0.47 10.29
C PRO A 184 -12.84 -0.33 11.77
N GLU A 185 -13.27 -1.43 12.38
CA GLU A 185 -13.25 -1.57 13.83
C GLU A 185 -11.82 -1.73 14.34
N SER A 186 -11.55 -1.20 15.53
CA SER A 186 -10.27 -1.36 16.20
C SER A 186 -10.38 -2.35 17.35
N ILE A 187 -9.44 -3.29 17.41
CA ILE A 187 -9.28 -4.23 18.53
C ILE A 187 -8.06 -3.79 19.32
N ARG A 188 -8.21 -3.61 20.63
CA ARG A 188 -7.08 -3.34 21.52
C ARG A 188 -6.51 -4.64 22.04
N PHE A 189 -5.24 -4.90 21.74
CA PHE A 189 -4.43 -5.93 22.40
C PHE A 189 -3.52 -5.28 23.42
N GLU A 190 -3.53 -5.80 24.64
CA GLU A 190 -2.66 -5.37 25.71
C GLU A 190 -1.73 -6.53 26.07
N LEU A 191 -0.45 -6.40 25.71
CA LEU A 191 0.59 -7.37 26.05
C LEU A 191 1.09 -7.07 27.43
N VAL A 192 1.00 -8.03 28.34
CA VAL A 192 1.43 -7.90 29.75
C VAL A 192 2.39 -9.01 30.11
N GLY A 193 3.35 -8.71 31.01
CA GLY A 193 4.35 -9.67 31.45
C GLY A 193 5.59 -9.69 30.53
N GLU A 194 6.31 -10.80 30.55
CA GLU A 194 7.56 -11.02 29.84
C GLU A 194 7.46 -12.29 28.98
N LEU A 195 8.23 -12.32 27.89
CA LEU A 195 8.32 -13.52 27.06
C LEU A 195 9.05 -14.63 27.80
N ASN A 196 8.58 -15.85 27.66
CA ASN A 196 9.28 -17.02 28.16
C ASN A 196 10.62 -17.20 27.45
N HIS A 197 11.56 -17.85 28.12
CA HIS A 197 12.85 -18.20 27.53
C HIS A 197 12.65 -18.99 26.22
N GLY A 198 13.30 -18.54 25.14
CA GLY A 198 13.18 -19.16 23.81
C GLY A 198 12.04 -18.60 22.95
N CYS A 199 11.16 -17.74 23.50
CA CYS A 199 10.14 -17.02 22.72
C CYS A 199 10.69 -15.69 22.21
N THR A 200 10.18 -15.28 21.05
CA THR A 200 10.54 -14.03 20.38
C THR A 200 9.29 -13.19 20.09
N ALA A 201 9.46 -11.96 19.65
CA ALA A 201 8.37 -11.12 19.21
C ALA A 201 7.56 -11.77 18.07
N LYS A 202 8.18 -12.62 17.25
CA LYS A 202 7.50 -13.36 16.18
C LYS A 202 6.49 -14.36 16.73
N ASP A 203 6.77 -15.01 17.86
CA ASP A 203 5.85 -15.95 18.51
C ASP A 203 4.61 -15.25 19.07
N VAL A 204 4.73 -13.95 19.36
CA VAL A 204 3.59 -13.13 19.81
C VAL A 204 2.69 -12.72 18.64
N ILE A 205 3.26 -12.44 17.46
CA ILE A 205 2.52 -11.93 16.32
C ILE A 205 1.83 -13.04 15.51
N LEU A 206 2.33 -14.28 15.58
CA LEU A 206 1.76 -15.45 14.89
C LEU A 206 0.61 -16.08 15.68
#